data_1779cd627024a950a878744f420b97c6
#
_entry.id   1779cd627024a950a878744f420b97c6
#
_cell.length_a   1.000
_cell.length_b   1.000
_cell.length_c   1.000
_cell.angle_alpha   90.00
_cell.angle_beta   90.00
_cell.angle_gamma   90.00
#
_symmetry.space_group_name_H-M   'P 1'
#
loop_
_entity.id
_entity.type
_entity.pdbx_description
1 polymer ?
#
loop_
_entity_poly.entity_id
_entity_poly.type
_entity_poly.pdbx_seq_one_letter_code
_entity_poly.pdbx_strand_id
1 'polypeptide(L)'
;MPDVSNNKATNIIYTGVAGTGKTYRLLQITKEYTDYLPRANDEDLLKQLLQELSWRDVVCLIFLDFQSQKQDLVKVPEIVNHEFFIVKAAQNAREKNLSNTAWSVLQMHSPTSSQTVGYKNRASQAYFDKDLSGAWYLLPDSLMLLSELSEQLSEFQQAQRDNSASHNQRFSQQRFSMVSFHQA
;
A
#
# COMPACT_ATOMS: atom_id res chain seq x y z
N MET A 1 -40.90 14.16 -0.28
CA MET A 1 -40.06 14.10 0.91
C MET A 1 -39.46 12.70 0.96
N PRO A 2 -38.17 12.51 0.80
CA PRO A 2 -37.59 11.18 0.93
C PRO A 2 -37.56 10.80 2.41
N ASP A 3 -38.03 9.60 2.68
CA ASP A 3 -38.11 8.97 3.99
C ASP A 3 -36.67 8.74 4.51
N VAL A 4 -36.30 9.51 5.52
CA VAL A 4 -35.03 9.31 6.24
C VAL A 4 -35.24 8.07 7.10
N SER A 5 -34.83 6.90 6.58
CA SER A 5 -34.80 5.67 7.37
C SER A 5 -33.93 5.92 8.60
N ASN A 6 -34.59 5.96 9.74
CA ASN A 6 -34.02 6.16 11.07
C ASN A 6 -33.14 4.95 11.40
N ASN A 7 -31.89 4.97 11.00
CA ASN A 7 -30.90 3.91 11.29
C ASN A 7 -30.54 4.01 12.79
N LYS A 8 -31.41 3.43 13.60
CA LYS A 8 -31.20 3.33 15.05
C LYS A 8 -30.05 2.37 15.31
N ALA A 9 -28.97 2.85 15.91
CA ALA A 9 -27.86 2.01 16.33
C ALA A 9 -28.39 0.91 17.27
N THR A 10 -28.20 -0.36 16.90
CA THR A 10 -28.66 -1.50 17.66
C THR A 10 -27.46 -2.24 18.24
N ASN A 11 -27.41 -2.34 19.57
CA ASN A 11 -26.43 -3.15 20.27
C ASN A 11 -26.99 -4.57 20.44
N ILE A 12 -26.35 -5.57 19.82
CA ILE A 12 -26.72 -6.97 19.92
C ILE A 12 -25.65 -7.71 20.72
N ILE A 13 -26.05 -8.35 21.81
CA ILE A 13 -25.16 -9.18 22.64
C ILE A 13 -25.54 -10.63 22.44
N TYR A 14 -24.63 -11.43 21.91
CA TYR A 14 -24.79 -12.87 21.76
C TYR A 14 -24.26 -13.61 22.99
N THR A 15 -25.15 -14.17 23.81
CA THR A 15 -24.81 -14.99 24.98
C THR A 15 -25.07 -16.46 24.68
N GLY A 16 -24.44 -17.39 25.42
CA GLY A 16 -24.67 -18.83 25.32
C GLY A 16 -23.39 -19.63 25.44
N VAL A 17 -23.56 -20.97 25.46
CA VAL A 17 -22.49 -21.96 25.64
C VAL A 17 -21.47 -21.90 24.50
N ALA A 18 -20.18 -22.23 24.76
CA ALA A 18 -19.14 -22.33 23.74
C ALA A 18 -19.53 -23.34 22.65
N GLY A 19 -19.17 -23.08 21.40
CA GLY A 19 -19.45 -23.99 20.27
C GLY A 19 -20.81 -23.83 19.59
N THR A 20 -21.68 -22.90 20.02
CA THR A 20 -23.04 -22.72 19.46
C THR A 20 -23.10 -21.82 18.22
N GLY A 21 -22.00 -21.62 17.50
CA GLY A 21 -21.98 -20.84 16.24
C GLY A 21 -22.06 -19.31 16.40
N LYS A 22 -21.89 -18.75 17.60
CA LYS A 22 -21.93 -17.30 17.85
C LYS A 22 -20.90 -16.53 17.00
N THR A 23 -19.68 -17.02 16.96
CA THR A 23 -18.61 -16.42 16.15
C THR A 23 -18.93 -16.43 14.66
N TYR A 24 -19.51 -17.55 14.16
CA TYR A 24 -19.96 -17.64 12.76
C TYR A 24 -21.04 -16.61 12.45
N ARG A 25 -22.04 -16.45 13.34
CA ARG A 25 -23.11 -15.46 13.18
C ARG A 25 -22.56 -14.02 13.24
N LEU A 26 -21.60 -13.77 14.15
CA LEU A 26 -20.94 -12.46 14.24
C LEU A 26 -20.20 -12.12 12.94
N LEU A 27 -19.46 -13.08 12.38
CA LEU A 27 -18.76 -12.90 11.10
C LEU A 27 -19.71 -12.65 9.92
N GLN A 28 -20.89 -13.27 9.92
CA GLN A 28 -21.91 -12.96 8.90
C GLN A 28 -22.45 -11.54 9.04
N ILE A 29 -22.80 -11.14 10.26
CA ILE A 29 -23.26 -9.78 10.55
C ILE A 29 -22.18 -8.74 10.19
N THR A 30 -20.93 -9.01 10.52
CA THR A 30 -19.81 -8.11 10.15
C THR A 30 -19.74 -7.87 8.65
N LYS A 31 -20.03 -8.87 7.82
CA LYS A 31 -20.10 -8.73 6.36
C LYS A 31 -21.25 -7.83 5.90
N GLU A 32 -22.37 -7.86 6.59
CA GLU A 32 -23.54 -7.02 6.29
C GLU A 32 -23.32 -5.55 6.69
N TYR A 33 -22.50 -5.30 7.72
CA TYR A 33 -22.26 -3.95 8.28
C TYR A 33 -20.98 -3.28 7.79
N THR A 34 -20.15 -3.94 6.98
CA THR A 34 -18.91 -3.35 6.43
C THR A 34 -19.16 -2.13 5.54
N ASP A 35 -20.36 -1.95 5.02
CA ASP A 35 -20.72 -0.82 4.16
C ASP A 35 -20.85 0.51 4.94
N TYR A 36 -20.91 0.46 6.27
CA TYR A 36 -21.07 1.64 7.14
C TYR A 36 -19.76 2.10 7.82
N LEU A 37 -18.71 1.31 7.75
CA LEU A 37 -17.39 1.80 8.17
C LEU A 37 -16.87 2.76 7.08
N PRO A 38 -16.51 4.01 7.43
CA PRO A 38 -15.83 4.87 6.49
C PRO A 38 -14.54 4.15 6.10
N ARG A 39 -14.49 3.63 4.87
CA ARG A 39 -13.26 3.03 4.34
C ARG A 39 -12.25 4.17 4.20
N ALA A 40 -11.06 3.95 4.72
CA ALA A 40 -9.96 4.85 4.44
C ALA A 40 -9.83 4.97 2.91
N ASN A 41 -9.71 6.18 2.42
CA ASN A 41 -9.44 6.36 0.99
C ASN A 41 -8.02 5.88 0.68
N ASP A 42 -7.70 5.64 -0.57
CA ASP A 42 -6.41 5.10 -0.98
C ASP A 42 -5.25 6.01 -0.56
N GLU A 43 -5.47 7.32 -0.50
CA GLU A 43 -4.48 8.29 -0.03
C GLU A 43 -4.21 8.16 1.47
N ASP A 44 -5.23 7.95 2.29
CA ASP A 44 -5.07 7.75 3.74
C ASP A 44 -4.42 6.39 4.04
N LEU A 45 -4.78 5.33 3.29
CA LEU A 45 -4.13 4.03 3.38
C LEU A 45 -2.64 4.12 3.05
N LEU A 46 -2.30 4.84 1.99
CA LEU A 46 -0.92 5.05 1.58
C LEU A 46 -0.14 5.87 2.63
N LYS A 47 -0.71 6.93 3.16
CA LYS A 47 -0.10 7.72 4.23
C LYS A 47 0.15 6.87 5.48
N GLN A 48 -0.79 6.02 5.85
CA GLN A 48 -0.67 5.14 7.00
C GLN A 48 0.44 4.10 6.79
N LEU A 49 0.49 3.46 5.62
CA LEU A 49 1.55 2.51 5.25
C LEU A 49 2.94 3.13 5.41
N LEU A 50 3.12 4.37 4.94
CA LEU A 50 4.45 4.99 4.87
C LEU A 50 4.86 5.71 6.17
N GLN A 51 3.94 5.94 7.10
CA GLN A 51 4.18 6.81 8.27
C GLN A 51 5.39 6.35 9.10
N GLU A 52 5.43 5.09 9.46
CA GLU A 52 6.47 4.52 10.34
C GLU A 52 7.71 3.99 9.58
N LEU A 53 7.65 3.94 8.24
CA LEU A 53 8.74 3.39 7.44
C LEU A 53 9.93 4.37 7.34
N SER A 54 11.14 3.84 7.44
CA SER A 54 12.35 4.60 7.13
C SER A 54 12.48 4.87 5.62
N TRP A 55 13.36 5.79 5.23
CA TRP A 55 13.66 6.02 3.80
C TRP A 55 14.17 4.77 3.09
N ARG A 56 14.95 3.93 3.78
CA ARG A 56 15.39 2.64 3.25
C ARG A 56 14.19 1.74 2.96
N ASP A 57 13.27 1.62 3.91
CA ASP A 57 12.11 0.74 3.77
C ASP A 57 11.17 1.21 2.66
N VAL A 58 10.98 2.53 2.52
CA VAL A 58 10.21 3.11 1.41
C VAL A 58 10.85 2.80 0.06
N VAL A 59 12.19 2.91 -0.06
CA VAL A 59 12.87 2.56 -1.32
C VAL A 59 12.78 1.04 -1.57
N CYS A 60 12.92 0.20 -0.56
CA CYS A 60 12.69 -1.25 -0.71
C CYS A 60 11.26 -1.56 -1.18
N LEU A 61 10.27 -0.89 -0.57
CA LEU A 61 8.85 -1.05 -0.93
C LEU A 61 8.59 -0.67 -2.39
N ILE A 62 9.21 0.41 -2.90
CA ILE A 62 9.15 0.84 -4.29
C ILE A 62 9.70 -0.24 -5.23
N PHE A 63 10.85 -0.84 -4.88
CA PHE A 63 11.39 -1.93 -5.69
C PHE A 63 10.51 -3.17 -5.69
N LEU A 64 9.91 -3.53 -4.55
CA LEU A 64 8.95 -4.63 -4.47
C LEU A 64 7.71 -4.36 -5.32
N ASP A 65 7.22 -3.12 -5.35
CA ASP A 65 6.09 -2.75 -6.20
C ASP A 65 6.45 -2.84 -7.69
N PHE A 66 7.61 -2.34 -8.12
CA PHE A 66 8.08 -2.50 -9.48
C PHE A 66 8.26 -3.98 -9.86
N GLN A 67 8.79 -4.81 -8.96
CA GLN A 67 8.91 -6.26 -9.20
C GLN A 67 7.55 -6.94 -9.36
N SER A 68 6.53 -6.52 -8.61
CA SER A 68 5.16 -7.00 -8.79
C SER A 68 4.62 -6.73 -10.20
N GLN A 69 5.13 -5.67 -10.84
CA GLN A 69 4.86 -5.25 -12.23
C GLN A 69 5.84 -5.85 -13.24
N LYS A 70 6.72 -6.79 -12.82
CA LYS A 70 7.77 -7.45 -13.63
C LYS A 70 8.88 -6.49 -14.12
N GLN A 71 9.14 -5.44 -13.34
CA GLN A 71 10.25 -4.52 -13.57
C GLN A 71 11.29 -4.68 -12.48
N ASP A 72 12.43 -5.31 -12.79
CA ASP A 72 13.50 -5.57 -11.83
C ASP A 72 14.58 -4.47 -11.82
N LEU A 73 14.72 -3.74 -12.92
CA LEU A 73 15.71 -2.68 -13.10
C LEU A 73 15.03 -1.31 -13.05
N VAL A 74 15.47 -0.43 -12.13
CA VAL A 74 14.84 0.84 -11.85
C VAL A 74 15.88 1.97 -11.82
N LYS A 75 15.59 3.09 -12.45
CA LYS A 75 16.44 4.29 -12.41
C LYS A 75 15.98 5.26 -11.30
N VAL A 76 16.91 6.07 -10.78
CA VAL A 76 16.60 7.05 -9.73
C VAL A 76 15.43 7.97 -10.06
N PRO A 77 15.26 8.49 -11.29
CA PRO A 77 14.07 9.27 -11.63
C PRO A 77 12.75 8.52 -11.43
N GLU A 78 12.72 7.21 -11.70
CA GLU A 78 11.52 6.39 -11.50
C GLU A 78 11.21 6.26 -10.02
N ILE A 79 12.23 6.06 -9.17
CA ILE A 79 12.09 5.98 -7.71
C ILE A 79 11.50 7.28 -7.14
N VAL A 80 12.05 8.43 -7.51
CA VAL A 80 11.61 9.73 -6.95
C VAL A 80 10.24 10.17 -7.47
N ASN A 81 9.83 9.67 -8.63
CA ASN A 81 8.50 9.91 -9.20
C ASN A 81 7.45 8.87 -8.76
N HIS A 82 7.85 7.86 -8.02
CA HIS A 82 6.92 6.87 -7.48
C HIS A 82 6.04 7.48 -6.39
N GLU A 83 4.75 7.13 -6.37
CA GLU A 83 3.79 7.69 -5.40
C GLU A 83 4.24 7.52 -3.95
N PHE A 84 4.83 6.37 -3.60
CA PHE A 84 5.33 6.10 -2.24
C PHE A 84 6.43 7.09 -1.84
N PHE A 85 7.33 7.42 -2.78
CA PHE A 85 8.39 8.39 -2.51
C PHE A 85 7.85 9.80 -2.34
N ILE A 86 6.91 10.20 -3.19
CA ILE A 86 6.26 11.52 -3.17
C ILE A 86 5.51 11.74 -1.85
N VAL A 87 4.68 10.76 -1.45
CA VAL A 87 3.91 10.84 -0.21
C VAL A 87 4.82 10.86 1.01
N LYS A 88 5.87 10.00 1.04
CA LYS A 88 6.85 10.03 2.14
C LYS A 88 7.61 11.36 2.21
N ALA A 89 7.95 11.95 1.08
CA ALA A 89 8.58 13.26 1.04
C ALA A 89 7.67 14.35 1.63
N ALA A 90 6.39 14.33 1.27
CA ALA A 90 5.39 15.25 1.82
C ALA A 90 5.22 15.08 3.33
N GLN A 91 5.15 13.85 3.85
CA GLN A 91 5.07 13.57 5.30
C GLN A 91 6.27 14.13 6.08
N ASN A 92 7.44 14.14 5.46
CA ASN A 92 8.67 14.66 6.06
C ASN A 92 8.94 16.13 5.73
N ALA A 93 7.98 16.85 5.15
CA ALA A 93 8.12 18.23 4.67
C ALA A 93 9.39 18.42 3.80
N ARG A 94 9.72 17.43 2.98
CA ARG A 94 10.92 17.42 2.15
C ARG A 94 10.58 17.70 0.70
N GLU A 95 10.78 18.94 0.29
CA GLU A 95 10.43 19.40 -1.06
C GLU A 95 11.63 19.44 -2.03
N LYS A 96 12.86 19.42 -1.51
CA LYS A 96 14.08 19.62 -2.30
C LYS A 96 15.04 18.42 -2.19
N ASN A 97 15.90 18.28 -3.19
CA ASN A 97 16.96 17.27 -3.22
C ASN A 97 16.45 15.82 -3.11
N LEU A 98 15.28 15.52 -3.63
CA LEU A 98 14.67 14.20 -3.57
C LEU A 98 15.56 13.13 -4.22
N SER A 99 16.16 13.42 -5.37
CA SER A 99 17.12 12.53 -6.02
C SER A 99 18.33 12.22 -5.13
N ASN A 100 18.85 13.23 -4.40
CA ASN A 100 19.97 12.99 -3.49
C ASN A 100 19.57 12.08 -2.32
N THR A 101 18.31 12.15 -1.86
CA THR A 101 17.80 11.23 -0.84
C THR A 101 17.79 9.80 -1.37
N ALA A 102 17.22 9.57 -2.55
CA ALA A 102 17.20 8.26 -3.19
C ALA A 102 18.63 7.73 -3.41
N TRP A 103 19.52 8.55 -3.99
CA TRP A 103 20.94 8.21 -4.17
C TRP A 103 21.63 7.83 -2.86
N SER A 104 21.43 8.59 -1.80
CA SER A 104 22.04 8.35 -0.50
C SER A 104 21.61 6.98 0.06
N VAL A 105 20.33 6.67 0.00
CA VAL A 105 19.80 5.37 0.45
C VAL A 105 20.37 4.23 -0.37
N LEU A 106 20.33 4.32 -1.69
CA LEU A 106 20.80 3.27 -2.59
C LEU A 106 22.29 2.98 -2.40
N GLN A 107 23.13 4.03 -2.35
CA GLN A 107 24.58 3.90 -2.17
C GLN A 107 24.94 3.39 -0.77
N MET A 108 24.26 3.87 0.27
CA MET A 108 24.51 3.45 1.64
C MET A 108 24.23 1.96 1.84
N HIS A 109 23.20 1.44 1.17
CA HIS A 109 22.75 0.06 1.30
C HIS A 109 23.18 -0.84 0.12
N SER A 110 24.30 -0.53 -0.52
CA SER A 110 24.95 -1.38 -1.53
C SER A 110 26.04 -2.25 -0.93
N PRO A 111 26.35 -3.44 -1.49
CA PRO A 111 27.39 -4.31 -0.98
C PRO A 111 28.79 -3.70 -1.18
N THR A 112 29.70 -3.96 -0.25
CA THR A 112 31.08 -3.47 -0.34
C THR A 112 31.81 -4.05 -1.57
N SER A 113 31.36 -5.18 -2.08
CA SER A 113 31.85 -5.85 -3.29
C SER A 113 31.34 -5.24 -4.59
N SER A 114 30.40 -4.27 -4.55
CA SER A 114 29.86 -3.66 -5.76
C SER A 114 30.95 -3.03 -6.62
N GLN A 115 30.93 -3.36 -7.91
CA GLN A 115 31.88 -2.81 -8.89
C GLN A 115 31.42 -1.46 -9.48
N THR A 116 30.14 -1.15 -9.33
CA THR A 116 29.49 0.03 -9.96
C THR A 116 29.22 1.16 -8.96
N VAL A 117 29.25 0.87 -7.65
CA VAL A 117 29.01 1.84 -6.59
C VAL A 117 30.28 2.11 -5.82
N GLY A 118 30.79 3.33 -5.85
CA GLY A 118 32.06 3.74 -5.20
C GLY A 118 31.89 4.34 -3.79
N TYR A 119 30.71 4.26 -3.18
CA TYR A 119 30.43 4.87 -1.88
C TYR A 119 31.15 4.13 -0.74
N LYS A 120 31.80 4.86 0.18
CA LYS A 120 32.63 4.26 1.24
C LYS A 120 31.89 3.97 2.54
N ASN A 121 30.95 4.86 2.93
CA ASN A 121 30.26 4.77 4.21
C ASN A 121 28.98 3.94 4.09
N ARG A 122 29.13 2.63 3.93
CA ARG A 122 27.99 1.71 3.71
C ARG A 122 27.44 1.20 5.03
N ALA A 123 26.15 0.91 5.04
CA ALA A 123 25.48 0.20 6.12
C ALA A 123 25.95 -1.27 6.15
N SER A 124 25.79 -1.92 7.28
CA SER A 124 26.15 -3.34 7.46
C SER A 124 25.31 -4.26 6.58
N GLN A 125 24.05 -3.87 6.28
CA GLN A 125 23.14 -4.63 5.47
C GLN A 125 22.96 -3.98 4.09
N ALA A 126 23.23 -4.73 3.05
CA ALA A 126 23.00 -4.35 1.66
C ALA A 126 21.64 -4.86 1.18
N TYR A 127 20.96 -4.05 0.40
CA TYR A 127 19.65 -4.34 -0.23
C TYR A 127 19.69 -4.14 -1.73
N PHE A 128 20.52 -3.22 -2.22
CA PHE A 128 20.53 -2.75 -3.60
C PHE A 128 21.90 -2.92 -4.23
N ASP A 129 21.92 -3.11 -5.53
CA ASP A 129 23.13 -2.89 -6.32
C ASP A 129 22.77 -2.22 -7.64
N LYS A 130 23.78 -1.73 -8.35
CA LYS A 130 23.63 -1.02 -9.62
C LYS A 130 24.31 -1.78 -10.73
N ASP A 131 23.62 -1.99 -11.84
CA ASP A 131 24.18 -2.61 -13.03
C ASP A 131 25.09 -1.66 -13.83
N LEU A 132 25.67 -2.18 -14.90
CA LEU A 132 26.54 -1.39 -15.79
C LEU A 132 25.79 -0.33 -16.61
N SER A 133 24.46 -0.46 -16.77
CA SER A 133 23.61 0.51 -17.44
C SER A 133 23.26 1.72 -16.55
N GLY A 134 23.58 1.62 -15.26
CA GLY A 134 23.23 2.62 -14.25
C GLY A 134 21.85 2.43 -13.63
N ALA A 135 21.16 1.31 -13.92
CA ALA A 135 19.92 0.94 -13.26
C ALA A 135 20.20 0.20 -11.95
N TRP A 136 19.30 0.33 -10.99
CA TRP A 136 19.38 -0.27 -9.67
C TRP A 136 18.45 -1.48 -9.59
N TYR A 137 18.79 -2.44 -8.74
CA TYR A 137 17.99 -3.64 -8.50
C TYR A 137 18.11 -4.09 -7.05
N LEU A 138 17.12 -4.85 -6.58
CA LEU A 138 17.19 -5.53 -5.29
C LEU A 138 18.09 -6.76 -5.38
N LEU A 139 18.96 -6.91 -4.38
CA LEU A 139 19.78 -8.11 -4.24
C LEU A 139 18.89 -9.31 -3.91
N PRO A 140 19.05 -10.46 -4.56
CA PRO A 140 18.26 -11.66 -4.27
C PRO A 140 18.28 -12.06 -2.80
N ASP A 141 19.44 -11.97 -2.14
CA ASP A 141 19.61 -12.31 -0.73
C ASP A 141 18.85 -11.37 0.22
N SER A 142 18.52 -10.15 -0.24
CA SER A 142 17.75 -9.20 0.57
C SER A 142 16.26 -9.51 0.63
N LEU A 143 15.71 -10.29 -0.31
CA LEU A 143 14.27 -10.57 -0.38
C LEU A 143 13.73 -11.27 0.87
N MET A 144 14.52 -12.15 1.48
CA MET A 144 14.14 -12.80 2.75
C MET A 144 14.00 -11.78 3.90
N LEU A 145 14.82 -10.72 3.89
CA LEU A 145 14.78 -9.66 4.89
C LEU A 145 13.63 -8.68 4.68
N LEU A 146 13.02 -8.72 3.51
CA LEU A 146 11.92 -7.84 3.09
C LEU A 146 10.55 -8.53 3.16
N SER A 147 10.45 -9.71 3.77
CA SER A 147 9.19 -10.48 3.86
C SER A 147 8.06 -9.67 4.51
N GLU A 148 8.34 -8.99 5.61
CA GLU A 148 7.36 -8.13 6.30
C GLU A 148 6.90 -6.96 5.41
N LEU A 149 7.82 -6.27 4.73
CA LEU A 149 7.48 -5.20 3.79
C LEU A 149 6.69 -5.72 2.60
N SER A 150 7.01 -6.91 2.11
CA SER A 150 6.28 -7.56 1.02
C SER A 150 4.84 -7.90 1.43
N GLU A 151 4.63 -8.34 2.68
CA GLU A 151 3.32 -8.60 3.24
C GLU A 151 2.51 -7.31 3.37
N GLN A 152 3.08 -6.25 3.94
CA GLN A 152 2.46 -4.93 4.05
C GLN A 152 2.06 -4.36 2.68
N LEU A 153 2.92 -4.51 1.66
CA LEU A 153 2.61 -4.11 0.29
C LEU A 153 1.42 -4.90 -0.27
N SER A 154 1.40 -6.21 -0.05
CA SER A 154 0.31 -7.08 -0.53
C SER A 154 -1.02 -6.72 0.12
N GLU A 155 -1.03 -6.45 1.42
CA GLU A 155 -2.21 -5.99 2.15
C GLU A 155 -2.72 -4.63 1.63
N PHE A 156 -1.81 -3.68 1.41
CA PHE A 156 -2.13 -2.38 0.84
C PHE A 156 -2.75 -2.51 -0.56
N GLN A 157 -2.11 -3.27 -1.45
CA GLN A 157 -2.62 -3.51 -2.81
C GLN A 157 -3.98 -4.23 -2.80
N GLN A 158 -4.22 -5.13 -1.84
CA GLN A 158 -5.53 -5.77 -1.68
C GLN A 158 -6.59 -4.77 -1.23
N ALA A 159 -6.29 -3.91 -0.26
CA ALA A 159 -7.20 -2.88 0.21
C ALA A 159 -7.58 -1.88 -0.92
N GLN A 160 -6.63 -1.50 -1.77
CA GLN A 160 -6.89 -0.67 -2.95
C GLN A 160 -7.84 -1.37 -3.94
N ARG A 161 -7.62 -2.66 -4.21
CA ARG A 161 -8.52 -3.45 -5.09
C ARG A 161 -9.94 -3.51 -4.54
N ASP A 162 -10.08 -3.72 -3.24
CA ASP A 162 -11.39 -3.78 -2.57
C ASP A 162 -12.12 -2.44 -2.61
N ASN A 163 -11.39 -1.32 -2.44
CA ASN A 163 -11.94 0.02 -2.60
C ASN A 163 -12.43 0.27 -4.03
N SER A 164 -11.63 -0.08 -5.02
CA SER A 164 -11.97 0.09 -6.44
C SER A 164 -13.17 -0.76 -6.87
N ALA A 165 -13.26 -2.01 -6.42
CA ALA A 165 -14.37 -2.91 -6.70
C ALA A 165 -15.69 -2.38 -6.12
N SER A 166 -15.65 -1.86 -4.89
CA SER A 166 -16.83 -1.27 -4.22
C SER A 166 -17.32 0.00 -4.89
N HIS A 167 -16.39 0.82 -5.40
CA HIS A 167 -16.73 2.03 -6.15
C HIS A 167 -17.47 1.69 -7.45
N ASN A 168 -16.99 0.72 -8.20
CA ASN A 168 -17.60 0.25 -9.43
C ASN A 168 -19.01 -0.34 -9.23
N GLN A 169 -19.24 -1.07 -8.14
CA GLN A 169 -20.58 -1.58 -7.82
C GLN A 169 -21.59 -0.48 -7.53
N ARG A 170 -21.20 0.58 -6.82
CA ARG A 170 -22.08 1.73 -6.56
C ARG A 170 -22.48 2.46 -7.84
N PHE A 171 -21.55 2.68 -8.76
CA PHE A 171 -21.85 3.32 -10.06
C PHE A 171 -22.78 2.47 -10.93
N SER A 172 -22.64 1.15 -10.94
CA SER A 172 -23.55 0.28 -11.69
C SER A 172 -24.97 0.30 -11.11
N GLN A 173 -25.12 0.27 -9.79
CA GLN A 173 -26.43 0.35 -9.13
C GLN A 173 -27.11 1.71 -9.35
N GLN A 174 -26.38 2.82 -9.32
CA GLN A 174 -26.94 4.14 -9.63
C GLN A 174 -27.40 4.26 -11.10
N ARG A 175 -26.68 3.65 -12.04
CA ARG A 175 -27.10 3.61 -13.45
C ARG A 175 -28.40 2.82 -13.64
N PHE A 176 -28.57 1.70 -12.95
CA PHE A 176 -29.83 0.92 -13.05
C PHE A 176 -31.02 1.65 -12.44
N SER A 177 -30.85 2.41 -11.38
CA SER A 177 -31.94 3.21 -10.80
C SER A 177 -32.36 4.40 -11.68
N MET A 178 -31.46 5.00 -12.45
CA MET A 178 -31.79 6.09 -13.38
C MET A 178 -32.51 5.60 -14.65
N VAL A 179 -32.26 4.37 -15.10
CA VAL A 179 -32.93 3.82 -16.30
C VAL A 179 -34.37 3.43 -16.00
N SER A 180 -34.71 3.09 -14.75
CA SER A 180 -36.10 2.73 -14.36
C SER A 180 -37.06 3.91 -14.25
N PHE A 181 -36.59 5.16 -14.27
CA PHE A 181 -37.44 6.35 -14.15
C PHE A 181 -37.87 6.96 -15.52
N HIS A 182 -37.47 6.40 -16.67
CA HIS A 182 -37.79 6.92 -17.99
C HIS A 182 -38.80 6.06 -18.78
N GLN A 183 -39.44 5.08 -18.14
CA GLN A 183 -40.58 4.32 -18.72
C GLN A 183 -41.78 4.34 -17.77
N ALA A 184 -42.37 5.51 -17.63
CA ALA A 184 -43.73 5.67 -17.12
C ALA A 184 -44.37 6.89 -17.81
#